data_564ab8be5885954afcda0ae2fc728b5c
#
_entry.id   564ab8be5885954afcda0ae2fc728b5c
#
_cell.length_a   1.000
_cell.length_b   1.000
_cell.length_c   1.000
_cell.angle_alpha   90.00
_cell.angle_beta   90.00
_cell.angle_gamma   90.00
#
_symmetry.space_group_name_H-M   'P 1'
#
loop_
_entity.id
_entity.type
_entity.pdbx_description
1 polymer ?
#
loop_
_entity_poly.entity_id
_entity_poly.type
_entity_poly.pdbx_seq_one_letter_code
_entity_poly.pdbx_strand_id
1 'polypeptide(L)'
;MRKSLIALSLVATLSLTSKAQSFVDTFDANSLGWTECAFESNKGSAVIDQGVMTIKSKGENKAAGAILTAMSGIATKVGENTFFETHCYAPLDVKKPFEVIAKVKIDKLASDRVCGFVFNYKDGGNFYCFNFNDEMVNFTRYVDNHVVGNITQGVKWENKKKLDQEWKLVYDGEVLSFYVDDMEILKVRYMLLDYSGIGFYTFGKQTLVVEEMTFTQN
;
A
#
# COMPACT_ATOMS: atom_id res chain seq x y z
N MET A 1 -74.33 3.03 12.08
CA MET A 1 -73.30 2.28 11.34
C MET A 1 -72.13 3.19 11.02
N ARG A 2 -71.02 3.06 11.77
CA ARG A 2 -69.78 3.84 11.55
C ARG A 2 -68.83 2.99 10.73
N LYS A 3 -68.44 3.43 9.52
CA LYS A 3 -67.44 2.79 8.67
C LYS A 3 -66.06 3.32 9.07
N SER A 4 -65.25 2.47 9.69
CA SER A 4 -63.81 2.78 9.94
C SER A 4 -63.06 2.53 8.65
N LEU A 5 -62.44 3.58 8.09
CA LEU A 5 -61.42 3.47 7.06
C LEU A 5 -60.08 3.17 7.72
N ILE A 6 -59.51 2.01 7.46
CA ILE A 6 -58.12 1.68 7.83
C ILE A 6 -57.25 2.17 6.66
N ALA A 7 -56.49 3.24 6.91
CA ALA A 7 -55.45 3.69 5.99
C ALA A 7 -54.20 2.80 6.18
N LEU A 8 -53.91 1.99 5.14
CA LEU A 8 -52.71 1.15 5.09
C LEU A 8 -51.55 2.05 4.57
N SER A 9 -50.71 2.53 5.44
CA SER A 9 -49.50 3.28 5.04
C SER A 9 -48.43 2.29 4.57
N LEU A 10 -48.21 2.25 3.25
CA LEU A 10 -47.13 1.50 2.62
C LEU A 10 -45.80 2.27 2.84
N VAL A 11 -45.04 1.86 3.82
CA VAL A 11 -43.68 2.38 4.02
C VAL A 11 -42.76 1.69 2.98
N ALA A 12 -42.53 2.38 1.88
CA ALA A 12 -41.51 1.96 0.92
C ALA A 12 -40.13 2.20 1.53
N THR A 13 -39.49 1.16 2.05
CA THR A 13 -38.07 1.17 2.40
C THR A 13 -37.26 1.22 1.11
N LEU A 14 -36.85 2.43 0.71
CA LEU A 14 -35.81 2.63 -0.30
C LEU A 14 -34.51 2.10 0.27
N SER A 15 -34.15 0.86 -0.04
CA SER A 15 -32.79 0.37 0.14
C SER A 15 -31.89 1.15 -0.84
N LEU A 16 -31.24 2.19 -0.34
CA LEU A 16 -30.13 2.85 -1.04
C LEU A 16 -28.97 1.84 -1.07
N THR A 17 -28.90 1.04 -2.12
CA THR A 17 -27.69 0.29 -2.44
C THR A 17 -26.63 1.32 -2.81
N SER A 18 -25.74 1.62 -1.87
CA SER A 18 -24.51 2.36 -2.16
C SER A 18 -23.77 1.57 -3.25
N LYS A 19 -23.68 2.14 -4.45
CA LYS A 19 -22.81 1.56 -5.47
C LYS A 19 -21.37 1.78 -5.01
N ALA A 20 -20.56 0.72 -5.05
CA ALA A 20 -19.13 0.85 -4.86
C ALA A 20 -18.59 1.92 -5.81
N GLN A 21 -17.84 2.88 -5.27
CA GLN A 21 -17.20 3.92 -6.07
C GLN A 21 -15.80 3.43 -6.41
N SER A 22 -15.48 3.32 -7.70
CA SER A 22 -14.15 2.93 -8.16
C SER A 22 -13.48 4.07 -8.90
N PHE A 23 -12.19 4.24 -8.68
CA PHE A 23 -11.31 5.16 -9.38
C PHE A 23 -10.08 4.37 -9.86
N VAL A 24 -9.66 4.62 -11.11
CA VAL A 24 -8.48 3.97 -11.71
C VAL A 24 -7.47 5.04 -12.10
N ASP A 25 -6.22 4.88 -11.69
CA ASP A 25 -5.07 5.66 -12.14
C ASP A 25 -4.24 4.81 -13.11
N THR A 26 -4.17 5.24 -14.36
CA THR A 26 -3.42 4.61 -15.46
C THR A 26 -2.09 5.30 -15.74
N PHE A 27 -1.73 6.27 -14.92
CA PHE A 27 -0.47 7.03 -15.01
C PHE A 27 -0.25 7.73 -16.37
N ASP A 28 -1.33 8.05 -17.10
CA ASP A 28 -1.25 8.86 -18.32
C ASP A 28 -0.85 10.30 -18.01
N ALA A 29 -1.14 10.75 -16.79
CA ALA A 29 -0.71 12.00 -16.19
C ALA A 29 -0.64 11.86 -14.68
N ASN A 30 0.05 12.76 -13.98
CA ASN A 30 0.10 12.77 -12.52
C ASN A 30 -1.20 13.37 -11.91
N SER A 31 -2.32 12.72 -12.15
CA SER A 31 -3.66 13.20 -11.77
C SER A 31 -3.92 13.18 -10.27
N LEU A 32 -3.30 12.26 -9.54
CA LEU A 32 -3.42 12.14 -8.08
C LEU A 32 -2.36 12.91 -7.30
N GLY A 33 -1.44 13.61 -7.99
CA GLY A 33 -0.37 14.36 -7.34
C GLY A 33 0.65 13.46 -6.66
N TRP A 34 1.02 12.36 -7.32
CA TRP A 34 2.10 11.49 -6.84
C TRP A 34 3.37 12.28 -6.60
N THR A 35 4.06 11.98 -5.51
CA THR A 35 5.35 12.60 -5.23
C THR A 35 6.38 12.09 -6.21
N GLU A 36 6.68 12.91 -7.20
CA GLU A 36 7.74 12.66 -8.16
C GLU A 36 9.02 13.34 -7.70
N CYS A 37 10.13 12.62 -7.76
CA CYS A 37 11.42 13.24 -7.63
C CYS A 37 11.83 13.79 -9.02
N ALA A 38 11.53 15.06 -9.29
CA ALA A 38 12.03 15.77 -10.47
C ALA A 38 13.57 15.81 -10.53
N PHE A 39 14.23 15.62 -9.38
CA PHE A 39 15.68 15.46 -9.25
C PHE A 39 15.95 14.11 -8.61
N GLU A 40 16.92 13.36 -9.15
CA GLU A 40 17.39 12.13 -8.52
C GLU A 40 17.78 12.42 -7.05
N SER A 41 16.93 11.97 -6.12
CA SER A 41 17.31 11.97 -4.72
C SER A 41 18.46 11.00 -4.50
N ASN A 42 19.24 11.18 -3.43
CA ASN A 42 20.27 10.22 -3.06
C ASN A 42 19.68 8.80 -2.75
N LYS A 43 18.37 8.70 -2.56
CA LYS A 43 17.64 7.47 -2.19
C LYS A 43 17.05 6.76 -3.40
N GLY A 44 16.56 7.51 -4.39
CA GLY A 44 15.88 6.95 -5.55
C GLY A 44 15.18 8.01 -6.39
N SER A 45 14.31 7.55 -7.28
CA SER A 45 13.46 8.41 -8.11
C SER A 45 12.11 7.73 -8.36
N ALA A 46 11.07 8.52 -8.55
CA ALA A 46 9.80 8.10 -9.11
C ALA A 46 9.48 9.02 -10.30
N VAL A 47 9.09 8.44 -11.42
CA VAL A 47 8.78 9.17 -12.67
C VAL A 47 7.54 8.56 -13.28
N ILE A 48 6.57 9.40 -13.63
CA ILE A 48 5.39 9.02 -14.42
C ILE A 48 5.68 9.42 -15.87
N ASP A 49 5.69 8.43 -16.75
CA ASP A 49 5.92 8.61 -18.19
C ASP A 49 5.29 7.47 -18.97
N GLN A 50 4.70 7.78 -20.13
CA GLN A 50 4.11 6.80 -21.07
C GLN A 50 3.10 5.82 -20.43
N GLY A 51 2.26 6.29 -19.51
CA GLY A 51 1.20 5.46 -18.89
C GLY A 51 1.72 4.51 -17.82
N VAL A 52 2.92 4.74 -17.26
CA VAL A 52 3.45 3.96 -16.14
C VAL A 52 4.16 4.85 -15.14
N MET A 53 4.18 4.43 -13.88
CA MET A 53 5.05 5.00 -12.87
C MET A 53 6.26 4.08 -12.65
N THR A 54 7.46 4.58 -12.88
CA THR A 54 8.70 3.86 -12.63
C THR A 54 9.38 4.38 -11.38
N ILE A 55 9.58 3.49 -10.42
CA ILE A 55 10.22 3.77 -9.13
C ILE A 55 11.56 3.03 -9.11
N LYS A 56 12.65 3.75 -8.80
CA LYS A 56 13.99 3.17 -8.69
C LYS A 56 14.63 3.59 -7.37
N SER A 57 15.01 2.62 -6.55
CA SER A 57 15.84 2.87 -5.37
C SER A 57 17.31 2.59 -5.65
N LYS A 58 18.18 3.47 -5.11
CA LYS A 58 19.62 3.35 -5.18
C LYS A 58 20.11 2.66 -3.91
N GLY A 59 20.25 1.34 -3.92
CA GLY A 59 20.78 0.62 -2.76
C GLY A 59 22.29 0.81 -2.64
N GLU A 60 22.78 1.07 -1.45
CA GLU A 60 24.20 0.84 -1.14
C GLU A 60 24.40 -0.63 -0.77
N ASN A 61 25.45 -1.28 -1.31
CA ASN A 61 25.77 -2.71 -1.10
C ASN A 61 26.14 -3.08 0.35
N LYS A 62 26.11 -2.14 1.30
CA LYS A 62 26.42 -2.36 2.71
C LYS A 62 25.20 -2.70 3.58
N ALA A 63 24.04 -2.83 3.00
CA ALA A 63 22.77 -2.76 3.72
C ALA A 63 22.13 -4.11 4.09
N ALA A 64 22.72 -5.26 3.75
CA ALA A 64 22.16 -6.56 4.15
C ALA A 64 21.97 -6.66 5.69
N GLY A 65 22.90 -6.10 6.47
CA GLY A 65 22.75 -6.00 7.92
C GLY A 65 21.65 -5.02 8.39
N ALA A 66 21.47 -3.91 7.67
CA ALA A 66 20.44 -2.92 7.98
C ALA A 66 19.03 -3.40 7.60
N ILE A 67 18.88 -4.20 6.54
CA ILE A 67 17.61 -4.83 6.17
C ILE A 67 17.15 -5.79 7.25
N LEU A 68 18.01 -6.73 7.67
CA LEU A 68 17.70 -7.66 8.76
C LEU A 68 17.34 -6.91 10.05
N THR A 69 18.01 -5.81 10.33
CA THR A 69 17.75 -4.99 11.51
C THR A 69 16.44 -4.21 11.39
N ALA A 70 16.15 -3.62 10.23
CA ALA A 70 14.87 -2.96 9.97
C ALA A 70 13.70 -3.95 9.94
N MET A 71 13.91 -5.14 9.38
CA MET A 71 12.93 -6.22 9.33
C MET A 71 12.69 -6.89 10.67
N SER A 72 13.68 -6.93 11.56
CA SER A 72 13.55 -7.51 12.90
C SER A 72 12.96 -6.55 13.95
N GLY A 73 12.68 -5.29 13.58
CA GLY A 73 12.17 -4.28 14.52
C GLY A 73 13.17 -3.86 15.60
N ILE A 74 14.43 -4.29 15.52
CA ILE A 74 15.48 -3.98 16.49
C ILE A 74 16.15 -2.64 16.17
N ALA A 75 16.02 -2.14 14.93
CA ALA A 75 16.53 -0.82 14.56
C ALA A 75 15.62 0.27 15.12
N THR A 76 16.04 0.91 16.17
CA THR A 76 15.36 2.06 16.78
C THR A 76 15.45 3.35 15.93
N LYS A 77 16.28 3.35 14.89
CA LYS A 77 16.40 4.42 13.90
C LYS A 77 16.72 3.81 12.55
N VAL A 78 15.77 3.81 11.64
CA VAL A 78 16.09 3.61 10.22
C VAL A 78 16.84 4.88 9.81
N GLY A 79 18.11 4.76 9.46
CA GLY A 79 18.90 5.90 9.01
C GLY A 79 18.20 6.59 7.85
N GLU A 80 18.19 7.91 7.81
CA GLU A 80 17.49 8.76 6.84
C GLU A 80 17.76 8.42 5.35
N ASN A 81 18.67 7.49 5.06
CA ASN A 81 19.19 7.19 3.73
C ASN A 81 18.89 5.78 3.22
N THR A 82 18.02 5.00 3.85
CA THR A 82 17.93 3.57 3.58
C THR A 82 16.80 3.13 2.66
N PHE A 83 15.74 3.90 2.51
CA PHE A 83 14.60 3.54 1.66
C PHE A 83 14.13 4.72 0.79
N PHE A 84 13.43 4.40 -0.28
CA PHE A 84 12.72 5.36 -1.12
C PHE A 84 11.21 5.06 -1.06
N GLU A 85 10.41 6.09 -0.94
CA GLU A 85 8.95 6.02 -1.03
C GLU A 85 8.40 7.08 -1.98
N THR A 86 7.26 6.77 -2.57
CA THR A 86 6.42 7.72 -3.31
C THR A 86 4.98 7.49 -2.91
N HIS A 87 4.19 8.54 -2.84
CA HIS A 87 2.79 8.46 -2.39
C HIS A 87 1.91 9.49 -3.10
N CYS A 88 0.61 9.23 -3.04
CA CYS A 88 -0.47 10.18 -3.33
C CYS A 88 -1.48 10.16 -2.19
N TYR A 89 -2.46 11.06 -2.23
CA TYR A 89 -3.62 10.99 -1.33
C TYR A 89 -4.78 10.37 -2.09
N ALA A 90 -5.09 9.12 -1.75
CA ALA A 90 -6.12 8.35 -2.43
C ALA A 90 -7.52 8.97 -2.26
N PRO A 91 -8.39 8.87 -3.27
CA PRO A 91 -9.76 9.35 -3.19
C PRO A 91 -10.66 8.38 -2.40
N LEU A 92 -10.26 8.03 -1.17
CA LEU A 92 -10.89 7.06 -0.28
C LEU A 92 -11.22 7.68 1.08
N ASP A 93 -12.37 7.30 1.63
CA ASP A 93 -12.66 7.46 3.06
C ASP A 93 -12.07 6.27 3.82
N VAL A 94 -10.89 6.44 4.38
CA VAL A 94 -10.15 5.36 5.07
C VAL A 94 -10.83 4.86 6.34
N LYS A 95 -11.91 5.52 6.81
CA LYS A 95 -12.73 5.04 7.92
C LYS A 95 -13.74 3.96 7.50
N LYS A 96 -13.92 3.73 6.22
CA LYS A 96 -14.84 2.74 5.63
C LYS A 96 -14.06 1.62 4.97
N PRO A 97 -14.69 0.45 4.75
CA PRO A 97 -14.08 -0.62 3.97
C PRO A 97 -13.65 -0.14 2.58
N PHE A 98 -12.47 -0.57 2.15
CA PHE A 98 -11.94 -0.26 0.83
C PHE A 98 -11.02 -1.36 0.29
N GLU A 99 -10.77 -1.30 -1.00
CA GLU A 99 -9.79 -2.13 -1.68
C GLU A 99 -8.89 -1.26 -2.56
N VAL A 100 -7.59 -1.55 -2.56
CA VAL A 100 -6.62 -0.96 -3.47
C VAL A 100 -5.88 -2.08 -4.18
N ILE A 101 -5.87 -2.03 -5.52
CA ILE A 101 -5.17 -3.00 -6.36
C ILE A 101 -4.13 -2.25 -7.19
N ALA A 102 -2.92 -2.78 -7.27
CA ALA A 102 -1.86 -2.26 -8.12
C ALA A 102 -1.32 -3.37 -9.02
N LYS A 103 -1.27 -3.14 -10.35
CA LYS A 103 -0.55 -3.98 -11.29
C LYS A 103 0.89 -3.51 -11.35
N VAL A 104 1.80 -4.38 -10.98
CA VAL A 104 3.20 -4.01 -10.79
C VAL A 104 4.15 -4.98 -11.46
N LYS A 105 5.32 -4.47 -11.81
CA LYS A 105 6.44 -5.27 -12.28
C LYS A 105 7.68 -4.91 -11.47
N ILE A 106 8.26 -5.92 -10.83
CA ILE A 106 9.51 -5.79 -10.08
C ILE A 106 10.68 -6.32 -10.93
N ASP A 107 11.89 -5.80 -10.73
CA ASP A 107 13.04 -6.30 -11.48
C ASP A 107 13.60 -7.60 -10.88
N LYS A 108 13.48 -7.79 -9.57
CA LYS A 108 13.94 -8.99 -8.88
C LYS A 108 13.34 -9.13 -7.48
N LEU A 109 12.96 -10.35 -7.13
CA LEU A 109 12.65 -10.75 -5.76
C LEU A 109 13.92 -11.39 -5.13
N ALA A 110 14.48 -10.76 -4.11
CA ALA A 110 15.71 -11.20 -3.46
C ALA A 110 15.80 -10.68 -2.01
N SER A 111 16.60 -11.33 -1.17
CA SER A 111 16.73 -10.99 0.25
C SER A 111 17.30 -9.59 0.53
N ASP A 112 18.07 -9.03 -0.42
CA ASP A 112 18.65 -7.69 -0.35
C ASP A 112 17.78 -6.61 -1.01
N ARG A 113 16.56 -6.94 -1.45
CA ARG A 113 15.62 -6.07 -2.14
C ARG A 113 14.24 -6.17 -1.54
N VAL A 114 13.70 -5.05 -1.14
CA VAL A 114 12.39 -4.97 -0.50
C VAL A 114 11.51 -4.03 -1.29
N CYS A 115 10.25 -4.39 -1.46
CA CYS A 115 9.24 -3.54 -2.06
C CYS A 115 7.88 -3.78 -1.39
N GLY A 116 6.95 -2.86 -1.55
CA GLY A 116 5.61 -2.98 -1.00
C GLY A 116 4.85 -1.67 -0.99
N PHE A 117 3.76 -1.63 -0.22
CA PHE A 117 2.94 -0.44 -0.03
C PHE A 117 3.36 0.38 1.18
N VAL A 118 3.33 1.71 1.05
CA VAL A 118 3.10 2.63 2.16
C VAL A 118 1.62 3.02 2.19
N PHE A 119 1.06 3.19 3.36
CA PHE A 119 -0.34 3.60 3.54
C PHE A 119 -0.53 4.27 4.89
N ASN A 120 -1.72 4.87 5.12
CA ASN A 120 -1.95 5.74 6.26
C ASN A 120 -0.85 6.80 6.40
N TYR A 121 -0.39 7.30 5.23
CA TYR A 121 0.73 8.21 5.15
C TYR A 121 0.27 9.62 5.50
N LYS A 122 0.89 10.20 6.51
CA LYS A 122 0.71 11.59 6.92
C LYS A 122 1.88 12.44 6.44
N ASP A 123 3.10 11.97 6.71
CA ASP A 123 4.36 12.60 6.38
C ASP A 123 5.50 11.56 6.43
N GLY A 124 6.72 11.94 6.06
CA GLY A 124 7.87 11.05 5.98
C GLY A 124 8.28 10.36 7.28
N GLY A 125 7.75 10.78 8.42
CA GLY A 125 7.99 10.16 9.74
C GLY A 125 6.81 9.37 10.27
N ASN A 126 5.62 9.50 9.66
CA ASN A 126 4.36 8.98 10.17
C ASN A 126 3.60 8.25 9.06
N PHE A 127 3.79 6.94 8.95
CA PHE A 127 3.15 6.08 7.97
C PHE A 127 3.18 4.61 8.40
N TYR A 128 2.43 3.78 7.69
CA TYR A 128 2.49 2.33 7.79
C TYR A 128 3.04 1.75 6.50
N CYS A 129 3.68 0.59 6.60
CA CYS A 129 4.30 -0.06 5.47
C CYS A 129 4.05 -1.56 5.50
N PHE A 130 3.46 -2.12 4.45
CA PHE A 130 3.61 -3.52 4.10
C PHE A 130 4.74 -3.64 3.11
N ASN A 131 5.74 -4.45 3.43
CA ASN A 131 6.84 -4.71 2.52
C ASN A 131 7.26 -6.17 2.55
N PHE A 132 7.88 -6.63 1.49
CA PHE A 132 8.30 -8.02 1.37
C PHE A 132 9.58 -8.16 0.52
N ASN A 133 10.22 -9.31 0.67
CA ASN A 133 11.31 -9.79 -0.17
C ASN A 133 11.08 -11.26 -0.55
N ASP A 134 12.12 -11.99 -0.95
CA ASP A 134 11.99 -13.40 -1.35
C ASP A 134 11.80 -14.39 -0.20
N GLU A 135 11.87 -13.96 1.06
CA GLU A 135 11.79 -14.82 2.25
C GLU A 135 10.75 -14.36 3.28
N MET A 136 10.51 -13.06 3.37
CA MET A 136 9.77 -12.46 4.48
C MET A 136 8.79 -11.39 3.99
N VAL A 137 7.71 -11.23 4.74
CA VAL A 137 6.80 -10.10 4.67
C VAL A 137 6.76 -9.40 6.01
N ASN A 138 6.67 -8.06 5.98
CA ASN A 138 6.59 -7.24 7.16
C ASN A 138 5.42 -6.27 7.07
N PHE A 139 4.84 -5.99 8.23
CA PHE A 139 4.11 -4.78 8.53
C PHE A 139 4.92 -3.95 9.52
N THR A 140 5.16 -2.69 9.23
CA THR A 140 5.89 -1.77 10.09
C THR A 140 5.10 -0.48 10.25
N ARG A 141 4.99 -0.01 11.48
CA ARG A 141 4.40 1.27 11.81
C ARG A 141 5.48 2.25 12.22
N TYR A 142 5.54 3.38 11.52
CA TYR A 142 6.44 4.50 11.83
C TYR A 142 5.64 5.63 12.49
N VAL A 143 6.18 6.19 13.58
CA VAL A 143 5.71 7.40 14.24
C VAL A 143 6.93 8.25 14.59
N ASP A 144 6.95 9.49 14.12
CA ASP A 144 8.06 10.45 14.31
C ASP A 144 9.43 9.84 13.97
N ASN A 145 9.51 9.14 12.82
CA ASN A 145 10.69 8.42 12.31
C ASN A 145 11.15 7.22 13.18
N HIS A 146 10.34 6.75 14.11
CA HIS A 146 10.64 5.58 14.92
C HIS A 146 9.71 4.41 14.58
N VAL A 147 10.25 3.21 14.57
CA VAL A 147 9.44 1.99 14.50
C VAL A 147 8.76 1.78 15.85
N VAL A 148 7.43 1.90 15.88
CA VAL A 148 6.62 1.70 17.09
C VAL A 148 5.83 0.40 17.08
N GLY A 149 5.86 -0.33 15.97
CA GLY A 149 5.24 -1.64 15.82
C GLY A 149 5.79 -2.34 14.58
N ASN A 150 6.05 -3.63 14.73
CA ASN A 150 6.51 -4.47 13.62
C ASN A 150 5.94 -5.89 13.75
N ILE A 151 5.45 -6.43 12.63
CA ILE A 151 5.06 -7.83 12.49
C ILE A 151 5.87 -8.39 11.33
N THR A 152 6.55 -9.50 11.55
CA THR A 152 7.36 -10.17 10.54
C THR A 152 6.98 -11.63 10.46
N GLN A 153 6.76 -12.14 9.26
CA GLN A 153 6.58 -13.57 9.03
C GLN A 153 7.28 -14.04 7.76
N GLY A 154 7.65 -15.32 7.76
CA GLY A 154 8.18 -15.96 6.56
C GLY A 154 7.10 -16.09 5.49
N VAL A 155 7.46 -15.89 4.23
CA VAL A 155 6.60 -16.12 3.08
C VAL A 155 7.18 -17.18 2.17
N LYS A 156 6.34 -18.10 1.71
CA LYS A 156 6.72 -19.12 0.74
C LYS A 156 6.10 -18.79 -0.60
N TRP A 157 6.89 -18.21 -1.47
CA TRP A 157 6.47 -17.88 -2.83
C TRP A 157 6.29 -19.14 -3.68
N GLU A 158 5.18 -19.23 -4.40
CA GLU A 158 4.96 -20.31 -5.38
C GLU A 158 5.90 -20.18 -6.57
N ASN A 159 6.14 -18.94 -7.02
CA ASN A 159 7.04 -18.66 -8.13
C ASN A 159 7.87 -17.38 -7.88
N LYS A 160 9.07 -17.55 -7.34
CA LYS A 160 10.02 -16.42 -7.13
C LYS A 160 10.49 -15.73 -8.43
N LYS A 161 10.23 -16.33 -9.60
CA LYS A 161 10.62 -15.76 -10.90
C LYS A 161 9.50 -14.95 -11.54
N LYS A 162 8.29 -14.99 -10.98
CA LYS A 162 7.19 -14.14 -11.47
C LYS A 162 7.43 -12.71 -11.01
N LEU A 163 7.67 -11.82 -11.95
CA LEU A 163 8.01 -10.42 -11.71
C LEU A 163 6.84 -9.48 -12.00
N ASP A 164 5.90 -9.90 -12.85
CA ASP A 164 4.62 -9.22 -13.07
C ASP A 164 3.64 -9.73 -12.00
N GLN A 165 3.17 -8.84 -11.13
CA GLN A 165 2.37 -9.19 -9.96
C GLN A 165 1.17 -8.25 -9.81
N GLU A 166 0.12 -8.73 -9.17
CA GLU A 166 -0.95 -7.91 -8.66
C GLU A 166 -0.82 -7.80 -7.13
N TRP A 167 -0.68 -6.58 -6.64
CA TRP A 167 -0.67 -6.30 -5.20
C TRP A 167 -2.00 -5.74 -4.78
N LYS A 168 -2.56 -6.29 -3.70
CA LYS A 168 -3.87 -5.88 -3.21
C LYS A 168 -3.84 -5.59 -1.72
N LEU A 169 -4.41 -4.47 -1.33
CA LEU A 169 -4.62 -4.04 0.05
C LEU A 169 -6.13 -3.97 0.29
N VAL A 170 -6.63 -4.74 1.25
CA VAL A 170 -8.06 -4.80 1.59
C VAL A 170 -8.25 -4.40 3.03
N TYR A 171 -9.12 -3.42 3.27
CA TYR A 171 -9.58 -3.03 4.60
C TYR A 171 -11.08 -3.29 4.72
N ASP A 172 -11.50 -4.10 5.69
CA ASP A 172 -12.91 -4.46 5.92
C ASP A 172 -13.60 -3.61 6.99
N GLY A 173 -12.89 -2.62 7.55
CA GLY A 173 -13.34 -1.79 8.67
C GLY A 173 -12.64 -2.12 10.00
N GLU A 174 -11.98 -3.26 10.10
CA GLU A 174 -11.25 -3.70 11.29
C GLU A 174 -9.90 -4.34 10.94
N VAL A 175 -9.88 -5.11 9.87
CA VAL A 175 -8.73 -5.92 9.43
C VAL A 175 -8.16 -5.36 8.15
N LEU A 176 -6.85 -5.22 8.10
CA LEU A 176 -6.11 -4.88 6.90
C LEU A 176 -5.33 -6.10 6.41
N SER A 177 -5.61 -6.52 5.19
CA SER A 177 -4.99 -7.69 4.55
C SER A 177 -4.18 -7.26 3.33
N PHE A 178 -3.00 -7.85 3.17
CA PHE A 178 -2.14 -7.65 2.01
C PHE A 178 -1.99 -8.93 1.21
N TYR A 179 -2.20 -8.83 -0.09
CA TYR A 179 -2.14 -9.95 -1.04
C TYR A 179 -1.11 -9.66 -2.13
N VAL A 180 -0.48 -10.72 -2.62
CA VAL A 180 0.28 -10.74 -3.87
C VAL A 180 -0.24 -11.89 -4.71
N ASP A 181 -0.74 -11.60 -5.92
CA ASP A 181 -1.34 -12.60 -6.84
C ASP A 181 -2.39 -13.47 -6.14
N ASP A 182 -3.37 -12.86 -5.47
CA ASP A 182 -4.43 -13.52 -4.68
C ASP A 182 -3.97 -14.31 -3.44
N MET A 183 -2.67 -14.46 -3.21
CA MET A 183 -2.14 -15.07 -1.99
C MET A 183 -2.15 -14.03 -0.86
N GLU A 184 -2.94 -14.26 0.20
CA GLU A 184 -2.85 -13.46 1.42
C GLU A 184 -1.50 -13.70 2.09
N ILE A 185 -0.62 -12.70 2.05
CA ILE A 185 0.73 -12.83 2.61
C ILE A 185 0.86 -12.23 4.01
N LEU A 186 -0.05 -11.32 4.39
CA LEU A 186 -0.09 -10.79 5.75
C LEU A 186 -1.47 -10.18 6.07
N LYS A 187 -1.89 -10.33 7.31
CA LYS A 187 -3.11 -9.76 7.86
C LYS A 187 -2.84 -9.12 9.22
N VAL A 188 -3.32 -7.88 9.39
CA VAL A 188 -3.20 -7.12 10.64
C VAL A 188 -4.58 -6.70 11.13
N ARG A 189 -4.89 -7.01 12.40
CA ARG A 189 -6.18 -6.70 13.03
C ARG A 189 -6.12 -5.40 13.80
N TYR A 190 -7.29 -4.81 14.04
CA TYR A 190 -7.47 -3.59 14.85
C TYR A 190 -6.69 -2.39 14.31
N MET A 191 -6.72 -2.23 13.00
CA MET A 191 -6.06 -1.11 12.35
C MET A 191 -6.90 0.15 12.44
N LEU A 192 -6.28 1.23 12.94
CA LEU A 192 -6.83 2.57 12.88
C LEU A 192 -6.16 3.32 11.73
N LEU A 193 -6.95 3.68 10.73
CA LEU A 193 -6.51 4.48 9.60
C LEU A 193 -7.07 5.90 9.73
N ASP A 194 -6.22 6.90 9.63
CA ASP A 194 -6.56 8.31 9.78
C ASP A 194 -6.25 9.14 8.54
N TYR A 195 -5.35 8.65 7.68
CA TYR A 195 -4.85 9.37 6.52
C TYR A 195 -5.01 8.54 5.26
N SER A 196 -5.45 9.19 4.16
CA SER A 196 -5.64 8.53 2.86
C SER A 196 -4.36 8.43 2.02
N GLY A 197 -3.23 8.88 2.56
CA GLY A 197 -1.95 8.74 1.87
C GLY A 197 -1.59 7.28 1.66
N ILE A 198 -1.35 6.91 0.39
CA ILE A 198 -0.97 5.57 -0.04
C ILE A 198 0.09 5.66 -1.13
N GLY A 199 0.94 4.66 -1.22
CA GLY A 199 1.98 4.62 -2.23
C GLY A 199 2.86 3.40 -2.15
N PHE A 200 4.10 3.54 -2.61
CA PHE A 200 5.03 2.45 -2.76
C PHE A 200 6.30 2.69 -1.97
N TYR A 201 6.84 1.60 -1.48
CA TYR A 201 8.07 1.53 -0.71
C TYR A 201 9.07 0.64 -1.44
N THR A 202 10.30 1.09 -1.59
CA THR A 202 11.40 0.30 -2.16
C THR A 202 12.68 0.47 -1.34
N PHE A 203 13.43 -0.62 -1.22
CA PHE A 203 14.71 -0.64 -0.56
C PHE A 203 15.67 -1.57 -1.30
N GLY A 204 16.98 -1.30 -1.18
CA GLY A 204 17.98 -1.98 -1.97
C GLY A 204 18.02 -1.44 -3.42
N LYS A 205 18.80 -2.06 -4.30
CA LYS A 205 18.84 -1.71 -5.72
C LYS A 205 17.63 -2.34 -6.41
N GLN A 206 16.47 -1.69 -6.35
CA GLN A 206 15.20 -2.20 -6.85
C GLN A 206 14.59 -1.26 -7.89
N THR A 207 13.99 -1.83 -8.93
CA THR A 207 13.09 -1.14 -9.85
C THR A 207 11.70 -1.73 -9.71
N LEU A 208 10.72 -0.85 -9.52
CA LEU A 208 9.30 -1.17 -9.49
C LEU A 208 8.61 -0.34 -10.57
N VAL A 209 7.91 -0.99 -11.48
CA VAL A 209 7.04 -0.33 -12.46
C VAL A 209 5.61 -0.58 -12.04
N VAL A 210 4.82 0.48 -11.97
CA VAL A 210 3.39 0.42 -11.68
C VAL A 210 2.64 0.80 -12.95
N GLU A 211 1.83 -0.13 -13.46
CA GLU A 211 1.09 0.04 -14.71
C GLU A 211 -0.32 0.59 -14.48
N GLU A 212 -0.94 0.21 -13.38
CA GLU A 212 -2.31 0.61 -13.05
C GLU A 212 -2.51 0.55 -11.54
N MET A 213 -3.31 1.45 -11.00
CA MET A 213 -3.75 1.40 -9.62
C MET A 213 -5.25 1.66 -9.53
N THR A 214 -5.99 0.73 -8.94
CA THR A 214 -7.45 0.83 -8.75
C THR A 214 -7.76 1.04 -7.28
N PHE A 215 -8.63 2.00 -7.00
CA PHE A 215 -9.16 2.31 -5.67
C PHE A 215 -10.65 2.03 -5.67
N THR A 216 -11.14 1.22 -4.75
CA THR A 216 -12.56 0.89 -4.61
C THR A 216 -13.03 1.17 -3.20
N GLN A 217 -14.07 2.00 -3.07
CA GLN A 217 -14.76 2.26 -1.81
C GLN A 217 -16.02 1.39 -1.73
N ASN A 218 -16.12 0.53 -0.71
CA ASN A 218 -17.24 -0.38 -0.47
C ASN A 218 -18.30 0.24 0.47
#